data_0230a9b5e628ba1f87c705c3c4a40508
#
_entry.id   0230a9b5e628ba1f87c705c3c4a40508
#
_cell.length_a   1.000
_cell.length_b   1.000
_cell.length_c   1.000
_cell.angle_alpha   90.00
_cell.angle_beta   90.00
_cell.angle_gamma   90.00
#
_symmetry.space_group_name_H-M   'P 1'
#
loop_
_entity.id
_entity.type
_entity.pdbx_description
1 polymer ?
#
loop_
_entity_poly.entity_id
_entity_poly.type
_entity_poly.pdbx_seq_one_letter_code
_entity_poly.pdbx_strand_id
1 'polypeptide(L)'
;MYVRNKVLYCRDEGWETLVIAGQGGKVLIPELMEFNHTFYELNFPTYFYSMSVKKRILKELITLANINESDEVIVESTGIANSTWGELLSSKIGAKHLFFLLQERSKVNNTGLQKFMRFKFERREIAGIKNRTLYDMFLPFFNIEESASYRLSAKCNNVVEDIDSPLASKIDENKYDFIVGLISRLDKPFVQPTMTDFCAFAAKHSEKSFLFLVIGDAPTNTGITQDLRNQIQQYDNIDMIVTGYLYPIPLCLIRKCDVYLASSGSSGVGAHSGVPTISFDGNDLKPIGIMGKTTKFALFREAGAPIPILEDLLNDILIKKKYEKEEPSYSSLKPDFKPHFDFIRTSEIKKVYFDVNSINRETNDEKVVSAVLALIGAERYGRWREYKFSKWIKRSAIG
;
A
#
# COMPACT_ATOMS: atom_id res chain seq x y z
N MET A 1 -7.26 -0.57 0.45
CA MET A 1 -8.12 0.63 0.65
C MET A 1 -8.32 1.47 -0.64
N TYR A 2 -7.27 1.75 -1.43
CA TYR A 2 -7.41 2.51 -2.69
C TYR A 2 -8.54 1.98 -3.59
N VAL A 3 -8.47 0.71 -3.96
CA VAL A 3 -9.46 0.08 -4.86
C VAL A 3 -10.87 0.18 -4.30
N ARG A 4 -11.06 -0.16 -3.02
CA ARG A 4 -12.36 -0.06 -2.35
C ARG A 4 -12.94 1.37 -2.43
N ASN A 5 -12.15 2.35 -2.03
CA ASN A 5 -12.60 3.73 -2.00
C ASN A 5 -12.94 4.24 -3.41
N LYS A 6 -12.17 3.82 -4.43
CA LYS A 6 -12.43 4.19 -5.81
C LYS A 6 -13.69 3.52 -6.37
N VAL A 7 -13.91 2.24 -6.07
CA VAL A 7 -15.14 1.53 -6.45
C VAL A 7 -16.38 2.22 -5.88
N LEU A 8 -16.36 2.57 -4.59
CA LEU A 8 -17.48 3.27 -3.96
C LEU A 8 -17.73 4.63 -4.60
N TYR A 9 -16.68 5.41 -4.84
CA TYR A 9 -16.79 6.69 -5.55
C TYR A 9 -17.39 6.50 -6.95
N CYS A 10 -16.90 5.53 -7.73
CA CYS A 10 -17.41 5.26 -9.06
C CYS A 10 -18.91 4.89 -9.04
N ARG A 11 -19.35 4.07 -8.08
CA ARG A 11 -20.76 3.72 -7.91
C ARG A 11 -21.63 4.92 -7.58
N ASP A 12 -21.16 5.77 -6.67
CA ASP A 12 -21.87 7.01 -6.30
C ASP A 12 -22.02 7.96 -7.52
N GLU A 13 -21.05 7.96 -8.43
CA GLU A 13 -21.06 8.73 -9.69
C GLU A 13 -21.77 8.00 -10.85
N GLY A 14 -22.37 6.85 -10.60
CA GLY A 14 -23.13 6.09 -11.62
C GLY A 14 -22.28 5.29 -12.61
N TRP A 15 -20.99 5.03 -12.28
CA TRP A 15 -20.10 4.19 -13.08
C TRP A 15 -20.24 2.72 -12.70
N GLU A 16 -20.37 1.85 -13.68
CA GLU A 16 -20.11 0.43 -13.49
C GLU A 16 -18.62 0.21 -13.30
N THR A 17 -18.25 -0.69 -12.38
CA THR A 17 -16.85 -0.97 -12.06
C THR A 17 -16.57 -2.45 -12.10
N LEU A 18 -15.42 -2.82 -12.67
CA LEU A 18 -14.88 -4.17 -12.63
C LEU A 18 -13.46 -4.12 -12.05
N VAL A 19 -13.22 -4.91 -11.01
CA VAL A 19 -11.89 -5.04 -10.40
C VAL A 19 -11.32 -6.40 -10.72
N ILE A 20 -10.09 -6.42 -11.22
CA ILE A 20 -9.37 -7.64 -11.59
C ILE A 20 -8.07 -7.70 -10.82
N ALA A 21 -7.83 -8.81 -10.12
CA ALA A 21 -6.63 -9.04 -9.35
C ALA A 21 -5.63 -9.92 -10.12
N GLY A 22 -4.33 -9.66 -9.92
CA GLY A 22 -3.26 -10.55 -10.39
C GLY A 22 -2.97 -11.71 -9.43
N GLN A 23 -3.47 -11.66 -8.20
CA GLN A 23 -3.26 -12.71 -7.20
C GLN A 23 -4.60 -13.13 -6.60
N GLY A 24 -4.77 -14.45 -6.46
CA GLY A 24 -5.88 -15.02 -5.69
C GLY A 24 -5.61 -14.86 -4.20
N GLY A 25 -6.70 -14.85 -3.44
CA GLY A 25 -6.64 -14.78 -1.97
C GLY A 25 -8.01 -14.45 -1.39
N LYS A 26 -8.11 -14.52 -0.07
CA LYS A 26 -9.34 -14.13 0.61
C LYS A 26 -9.49 -12.60 0.53
N VAL A 27 -10.56 -12.15 -0.11
CA VAL A 27 -10.95 -10.73 -0.07
C VAL A 27 -11.49 -10.44 1.33
N LEU A 28 -10.80 -9.54 2.06
CA LEU A 28 -11.17 -9.18 3.44
C LEU A 28 -12.11 -7.98 3.50
N ILE A 29 -12.27 -7.27 2.40
CA ILE A 29 -13.07 -6.04 2.30
C ILE A 29 -14.42 -6.44 1.70
N PRO A 30 -15.54 -6.36 2.45
CA PRO A 30 -16.86 -6.83 2.00
C PRO A 30 -17.29 -6.22 0.67
N GLU A 31 -17.05 -4.92 0.47
CA GLU A 31 -17.44 -4.18 -0.74
C GLU A 31 -16.68 -4.61 -1.99
N LEU A 32 -15.63 -5.42 -1.83
CA LEU A 32 -14.86 -5.98 -2.95
C LEU A 32 -15.09 -7.48 -3.15
N MET A 33 -15.93 -8.14 -2.33
CA MET A 33 -16.15 -9.59 -2.41
C MET A 33 -16.79 -10.03 -3.74
N GLU A 34 -17.56 -9.17 -4.37
CA GLU A 34 -18.17 -9.44 -5.69
C GLU A 34 -17.14 -9.50 -6.82
N PHE A 35 -15.95 -8.88 -6.65
CA PHE A 35 -14.87 -8.85 -7.63
C PHE A 35 -13.89 -10.00 -7.41
N ASN A 36 -14.37 -11.23 -7.44
CA ASN A 36 -13.51 -12.40 -7.26
C ASN A 36 -12.89 -12.88 -8.57
N HIS A 37 -12.40 -11.94 -9.39
CA HIS A 37 -11.78 -12.24 -10.67
C HIS A 37 -10.26 -12.16 -10.56
N THR A 38 -9.61 -13.32 -10.76
CA THR A 38 -8.16 -13.44 -10.65
C THR A 38 -7.54 -13.92 -11.94
N PHE A 39 -6.59 -13.13 -12.45
CA PHE A 39 -5.75 -13.46 -13.60
C PHE A 39 -4.28 -13.37 -13.19
N TYR A 40 -3.68 -14.48 -12.86
CA TYR A 40 -2.28 -14.53 -12.41
C TYR A 40 -1.30 -14.01 -13.46
N GLU A 41 -1.68 -14.06 -14.73
CA GLU A 41 -0.92 -13.52 -15.85
C GLU A 41 -0.64 -12.03 -15.72
N LEU A 42 -1.54 -11.25 -15.08
CA LEU A 42 -1.40 -9.81 -14.91
C LEU A 42 -0.23 -9.41 -13.99
N ASN A 43 0.35 -10.36 -13.24
CA ASN A 43 1.54 -10.13 -12.44
C ASN A 43 2.83 -10.01 -13.28
N PHE A 44 2.76 -10.33 -14.54
CA PHE A 44 3.90 -10.31 -15.46
C PHE A 44 3.55 -9.48 -16.69
N PRO A 45 4.47 -8.65 -17.21
CA PRO A 45 4.24 -7.91 -18.43
C PRO A 45 3.88 -8.79 -19.63
N THR A 46 3.11 -8.25 -20.57
CA THR A 46 2.60 -8.99 -21.73
C THR A 46 3.68 -9.66 -22.57
N TYR A 47 4.90 -9.09 -22.63
CA TYR A 47 5.99 -9.66 -23.45
C TYR A 47 6.56 -10.97 -22.89
N PHE A 48 6.16 -11.40 -21.69
CA PHE A 48 6.49 -12.75 -21.19
C PHE A 48 5.64 -13.85 -21.84
N TYR A 49 4.54 -13.50 -22.51
CA TYR A 49 3.56 -14.47 -23.01
C TYR A 49 3.54 -14.55 -24.53
N SER A 50 3.13 -15.74 -25.03
CA SER A 50 2.85 -15.93 -26.45
C SER A 50 1.58 -15.18 -26.87
N MET A 51 1.44 -14.94 -28.17
CA MET A 51 0.24 -14.30 -28.74
C MET A 51 -1.06 -15.07 -28.44
N SER A 52 -0.99 -16.41 -28.36
CA SER A 52 -2.15 -17.23 -28.03
C SER A 52 -2.64 -16.98 -26.59
N VAL A 53 -1.73 -16.90 -25.63
CA VAL A 53 -2.06 -16.58 -24.23
C VAL A 53 -2.63 -15.17 -24.13
N LYS A 54 -2.00 -14.18 -24.77
CA LYS A 54 -2.50 -12.79 -24.78
C LYS A 54 -3.93 -12.71 -25.33
N LYS A 55 -4.19 -13.36 -26.48
CA LYS A 55 -5.53 -13.38 -27.09
C LYS A 55 -6.57 -14.04 -26.19
N ARG A 56 -6.20 -15.15 -25.53
CA ARG A 56 -7.10 -15.84 -24.57
C ARG A 56 -7.46 -14.89 -23.41
N ILE A 57 -6.46 -14.34 -22.72
CA ILE A 57 -6.69 -13.45 -21.57
C ILE A 57 -7.50 -12.22 -21.98
N LEU A 58 -7.18 -11.57 -23.10
CA LEU A 58 -7.97 -10.43 -23.57
C LEU A 58 -9.42 -10.80 -23.85
N LYS A 59 -9.68 -11.93 -24.47
CA LYS A 59 -11.04 -12.40 -24.73
C LYS A 59 -11.81 -12.57 -23.42
N GLU A 60 -11.19 -13.23 -22.43
CA GLU A 60 -11.79 -13.43 -21.12
C GLU A 60 -12.08 -12.10 -20.41
N LEU A 61 -11.11 -11.14 -20.41
CA LEU A 61 -11.27 -9.82 -19.82
C LEU A 61 -12.41 -9.02 -20.48
N ILE A 62 -12.49 -9.02 -21.81
CA ILE A 62 -13.54 -8.31 -22.56
C ILE A 62 -14.90 -8.93 -22.28
N THR A 63 -15.00 -10.26 -22.28
CA THR A 63 -16.24 -10.96 -21.95
C THR A 63 -16.72 -10.66 -20.54
N LEU A 64 -15.79 -10.64 -19.58
CA LEU A 64 -16.08 -10.33 -18.18
C LEU A 64 -16.55 -8.89 -17.98
N ALA A 65 -15.96 -7.94 -18.72
CA ALA A 65 -16.26 -6.54 -18.60
C ALA A 65 -17.63 -6.18 -19.24
N ASN A 66 -18.17 -7.04 -20.10
CA ASN A 66 -19.49 -6.87 -20.75
C ASN A 66 -19.69 -5.49 -21.39
N ILE A 67 -18.67 -4.99 -22.10
CA ILE A 67 -18.61 -3.63 -22.64
C ILE A 67 -19.45 -3.54 -23.92
N ASN A 68 -20.31 -2.51 -24.03
CA ASN A 68 -21.04 -2.17 -25.23
C ASN A 68 -20.25 -1.12 -26.05
N GLU A 69 -20.52 -1.04 -27.35
CA GLU A 69 -19.85 -0.08 -28.26
C GLU A 69 -20.07 1.40 -27.90
N SER A 70 -21.20 1.69 -27.23
CA SER A 70 -21.57 3.04 -26.77
C SER A 70 -20.94 3.46 -25.45
N ASP A 71 -20.29 2.56 -24.73
CA ASP A 71 -19.80 2.83 -23.37
C ASP A 71 -18.55 3.71 -23.37
N GLU A 72 -18.49 4.69 -22.47
CA GLU A 72 -17.23 5.35 -22.13
C GLU A 72 -16.44 4.44 -21.19
N VAL A 73 -15.32 3.90 -21.67
CA VAL A 73 -14.52 2.95 -20.90
C VAL A 73 -13.19 3.56 -20.50
N ILE A 74 -12.86 3.45 -19.21
CA ILE A 74 -11.55 3.78 -18.66
C ILE A 74 -10.92 2.53 -18.07
N VAL A 75 -9.77 2.16 -18.56
CA VAL A 75 -8.93 1.09 -18.00
C VAL A 75 -7.90 1.71 -17.07
N GLU A 76 -7.80 1.22 -15.86
CA GLU A 76 -6.78 1.66 -14.92
C GLU A 76 -5.84 0.52 -14.53
N SER A 77 -4.55 0.80 -14.51
CA SER A 77 -3.50 -0.11 -14.06
C SER A 77 -2.70 0.52 -12.93
N THR A 78 -2.32 -0.26 -11.91
CA THR A 78 -1.65 0.25 -10.70
C THR A 78 -0.21 -0.22 -10.52
N GLY A 79 0.32 -0.99 -11.47
CA GLY A 79 1.68 -1.51 -11.45
C GLY A 79 2.27 -1.67 -12.84
N ILE A 80 3.60 -1.74 -12.95
CA ILE A 80 4.32 -1.82 -14.23
C ILE A 80 3.90 -3.06 -15.03
N ALA A 81 3.74 -4.22 -14.38
CA ALA A 81 3.38 -5.45 -15.05
C ALA A 81 1.99 -5.36 -15.70
N ASN A 82 1.00 -4.98 -14.92
CA ASN A 82 -0.38 -4.91 -15.41
C ASN A 82 -0.65 -3.70 -16.32
N SER A 83 0.23 -2.67 -16.34
CA SER A 83 0.07 -1.55 -17.26
C SER A 83 0.20 -1.96 -18.73
N THR A 84 1.04 -2.95 -19.05
CA THR A 84 1.14 -3.47 -20.43
C THR A 84 -0.12 -4.24 -20.84
N TRP A 85 -0.80 -4.90 -19.90
CA TRP A 85 -2.10 -5.53 -20.14
C TRP A 85 -3.21 -4.48 -20.28
N GLY A 86 -3.19 -3.44 -19.44
CA GLY A 86 -4.12 -2.32 -19.54
C GLY A 86 -4.04 -1.62 -20.90
N GLU A 87 -2.82 -1.37 -21.41
CA GLU A 87 -2.62 -0.80 -22.74
C GLU A 87 -3.13 -1.71 -23.84
N LEU A 88 -2.81 -3.01 -23.76
CA LEU A 88 -3.26 -4.01 -24.73
C LEU A 88 -4.78 -4.15 -24.76
N LEU A 89 -5.44 -4.15 -23.60
CA LEU A 89 -6.89 -4.16 -23.47
C LEU A 89 -7.49 -2.89 -24.05
N SER A 90 -6.98 -1.73 -23.64
CA SER A 90 -7.46 -0.41 -24.11
C SER A 90 -7.36 -0.26 -25.62
N SER A 91 -6.25 -0.72 -26.22
CA SER A 91 -6.09 -0.69 -27.69
C SER A 91 -7.13 -1.57 -28.39
N LYS A 92 -7.56 -2.67 -27.74
CA LYS A 92 -8.53 -3.60 -28.33
C LYS A 92 -9.97 -3.10 -28.28
N ILE A 93 -10.34 -2.38 -27.22
CA ILE A 93 -11.71 -1.90 -27.00
C ILE A 93 -11.89 -0.40 -27.26
N GLY A 94 -10.82 0.32 -27.65
CA GLY A 94 -10.87 1.76 -27.88
C GLY A 94 -10.97 2.60 -26.60
N ALA A 95 -10.57 2.05 -25.44
CA ALA A 95 -10.68 2.71 -24.15
C ALA A 95 -9.54 3.69 -23.87
N LYS A 96 -9.75 4.62 -22.91
CA LYS A 96 -8.65 5.38 -22.31
C LYS A 96 -7.92 4.53 -21.27
N HIS A 97 -6.59 4.65 -21.18
CA HIS A 97 -5.79 3.91 -20.22
C HIS A 97 -5.05 4.84 -19.28
N LEU A 98 -5.42 4.83 -18.00
CA LEU A 98 -4.67 5.46 -16.92
C LEU A 98 -3.72 4.45 -16.29
N PHE A 99 -2.42 4.74 -16.34
CA PHE A 99 -1.45 4.06 -15.51
C PHE A 99 -1.20 4.89 -14.23
N PHE A 100 -1.80 4.47 -13.11
CA PHE A 100 -1.62 5.11 -11.82
C PHE A 100 -0.62 4.33 -10.97
N LEU A 101 0.59 4.87 -10.82
CA LEU A 101 1.68 4.24 -10.11
C LEU A 101 1.50 4.39 -8.59
N LEU A 102 0.97 3.34 -7.94
CA LEU A 102 0.75 3.28 -6.49
C LEU A 102 2.04 3.03 -5.70
N GLN A 103 3.08 2.50 -6.34
CA GLN A 103 4.38 2.25 -5.70
C GLN A 103 5.19 3.54 -5.69
N GLU A 104 5.74 3.89 -4.54
CA GLU A 104 6.55 5.11 -4.38
C GLU A 104 7.89 5.03 -5.08
N ARG A 105 8.43 3.82 -5.23
CA ARG A 105 9.69 3.54 -5.91
C ARG A 105 9.48 2.41 -6.92
N SER A 106 9.79 2.70 -8.15
CA SER A 106 9.72 1.72 -9.24
C SER A 106 10.95 1.88 -10.13
N LYS A 107 11.47 0.76 -10.61
CA LYS A 107 12.58 0.74 -11.57
C LYS A 107 12.12 0.07 -12.86
N VAL A 108 12.51 0.65 -13.99
CA VAL A 108 12.21 0.11 -15.32
C VAL A 108 13.54 -0.07 -16.04
N ASN A 109 13.98 -1.32 -16.16
CA ASN A 109 15.27 -1.66 -16.76
C ASN A 109 15.14 -2.09 -18.24
N ASN A 110 13.98 -2.61 -18.66
CA ASN A 110 13.74 -3.03 -20.04
C ASN A 110 13.51 -1.82 -20.94
N THR A 111 14.26 -1.71 -22.02
CA THR A 111 14.24 -0.56 -22.95
C THR A 111 12.88 -0.35 -23.64
N GLY A 112 12.21 -1.46 -23.97
CA GLY A 112 10.86 -1.40 -24.54
C GLY A 112 9.84 -0.86 -23.54
N LEU A 113 9.94 -1.27 -22.26
CA LEU A 113 9.12 -0.69 -21.19
C LEU A 113 9.45 0.78 -20.94
N GLN A 114 10.72 1.19 -21.02
CA GLN A 114 11.10 2.60 -20.91
C GLN A 114 10.44 3.45 -22.01
N LYS A 115 10.44 2.97 -23.25
CA LYS A 115 9.74 3.62 -24.37
C LYS A 115 8.22 3.69 -24.12
N PHE A 116 7.63 2.62 -23.62
CA PHE A 116 6.21 2.59 -23.24
C PHE A 116 5.89 3.61 -22.13
N MET A 117 6.69 3.67 -21.05
CA MET A 117 6.49 4.64 -19.97
C MET A 117 6.59 6.08 -20.47
N ARG A 118 7.60 6.37 -21.31
CA ARG A 118 7.75 7.68 -21.94
C ARG A 118 6.54 8.05 -22.81
N PHE A 119 6.05 7.14 -23.63
CA PHE A 119 4.84 7.32 -24.43
C PHE A 119 3.63 7.68 -23.56
N LYS A 120 3.42 6.98 -22.43
CA LYS A 120 2.34 7.28 -21.47
C LYS A 120 2.52 8.66 -20.81
N PHE A 121 3.76 9.04 -20.50
CA PHE A 121 4.07 10.33 -19.90
C PHE A 121 3.78 11.49 -20.86
N GLU A 122 4.27 11.42 -22.09
CA GLU A 122 4.07 12.44 -23.12
C GLU A 122 2.58 12.67 -23.44
N ARG A 123 1.74 11.66 -23.23
CA ARG A 123 0.29 11.69 -23.44
C ARG A 123 -0.53 12.02 -22.20
N ARG A 124 0.10 12.26 -21.06
CA ARG A 124 -0.57 12.46 -19.76
C ARG A 124 -1.47 11.26 -19.37
N GLU A 125 -1.02 10.08 -19.60
CA GLU A 125 -1.73 8.83 -19.29
C GLU A 125 -1.05 8.03 -18.15
N ILE A 126 -0.04 8.62 -17.49
CA ILE A 126 0.63 8.08 -16.32
C ILE A 126 0.65 9.12 -15.20
N ALA A 127 0.35 8.69 -13.98
CA ALA A 127 0.45 9.52 -12.79
C ALA A 127 1.05 8.74 -11.63
N GLY A 128 1.61 9.43 -10.65
CA GLY A 128 2.18 8.85 -9.44
C GLY A 128 1.52 9.39 -8.17
N ILE A 129 1.67 8.67 -7.06
CA ILE A 129 1.12 9.09 -5.75
C ILE A 129 1.82 10.30 -5.14
N LYS A 130 3.02 10.63 -5.59
CA LYS A 130 3.83 11.79 -5.17
C LYS A 130 4.45 12.47 -6.37
N ASN A 131 4.80 13.74 -6.24
CA ASN A 131 5.49 14.50 -7.28
C ASN A 131 6.75 13.76 -7.76
N ARG A 132 7.51 13.22 -6.80
CA ARG A 132 8.78 12.56 -7.05
C ARG A 132 8.66 11.13 -7.62
N THR A 133 7.49 10.50 -7.54
CA THR A 133 7.31 9.09 -7.95
C THR A 133 7.73 8.84 -9.40
N LEU A 134 7.26 9.68 -10.33
CA LEU A 134 7.63 9.57 -11.73
C LEU A 134 9.06 10.05 -11.98
N TYR A 135 9.47 11.14 -11.33
CA TYR A 135 10.84 11.64 -11.45
C TYR A 135 11.87 10.54 -11.13
N ASP A 136 11.76 9.88 -9.99
CA ASP A 136 12.68 8.82 -9.56
C ASP A 136 12.62 7.58 -10.50
N MET A 137 11.47 7.29 -11.09
CA MET A 137 11.31 6.21 -12.06
C MET A 137 11.98 6.54 -13.39
N PHE A 138 11.82 7.78 -13.88
CA PHE A 138 12.32 8.22 -15.20
C PHE A 138 13.81 8.62 -15.18
N LEU A 139 14.32 9.13 -14.04
CA LEU A 139 15.69 9.65 -13.89
C LEU A 139 16.79 8.81 -14.59
N PRO A 140 16.76 7.46 -14.54
CA PRO A 140 17.81 6.66 -15.17
C PRO A 140 17.81 6.68 -16.71
N PHE A 141 16.71 7.07 -17.38
CA PHE A 141 16.58 6.92 -18.84
C PHE A 141 15.86 8.06 -19.55
N PHE A 142 15.20 8.95 -18.83
CA PHE A 142 14.46 10.07 -19.41
C PHE A 142 14.44 11.25 -18.46
N ASN A 143 14.91 12.39 -18.89
CA ASN A 143 14.93 13.60 -18.07
C ASN A 143 13.56 14.26 -18.05
N ILE A 144 12.97 14.33 -16.86
CA ILE A 144 11.73 15.06 -16.57
C ILE A 144 11.94 15.95 -15.36
N GLU A 145 11.13 16.99 -15.25
CA GLU A 145 11.06 17.80 -14.04
C GLU A 145 10.08 17.19 -13.03
N GLU A 146 10.37 17.36 -11.75
CA GLU A 146 9.43 17.01 -10.69
C GLU A 146 8.22 17.95 -10.77
N SER A 147 7.03 17.39 -10.96
CA SER A 147 5.82 18.18 -11.19
C SER A 147 4.61 17.63 -10.43
N ALA A 148 3.87 18.55 -9.80
CA ALA A 148 2.59 18.24 -9.17
C ALA A 148 1.49 17.90 -10.19
N SER A 149 1.63 18.27 -11.47
CA SER A 149 0.64 18.01 -12.51
C SER A 149 0.47 16.54 -12.86
N TYR A 150 1.41 15.68 -12.46
CA TYR A 150 1.36 14.22 -12.61
C TYR A 150 1.12 13.48 -11.28
N ARG A 151 0.71 14.22 -10.26
CA ARG A 151 0.38 13.64 -8.95
C ARG A 151 -1.11 13.41 -8.82
N LEU A 152 -1.49 12.20 -8.44
CA LEU A 152 -2.85 11.85 -8.02
C LEU A 152 -2.83 11.27 -6.60
N SER A 153 -3.84 11.59 -5.81
CA SER A 153 -3.93 11.07 -4.45
C SER A 153 -4.47 9.65 -4.43
N ALA A 154 -3.81 8.73 -3.73
CA ALA A 154 -4.30 7.36 -3.61
C ALA A 154 -5.56 7.23 -2.73
N LYS A 155 -5.89 8.22 -1.89
CA LYS A 155 -7.08 8.16 -1.01
C LYS A 155 -7.25 6.80 -0.33
N CYS A 156 -6.16 6.28 0.26
CA CYS A 156 -6.09 4.92 0.80
C CYS A 156 -6.21 4.86 2.33
N ASN A 157 -6.84 5.84 2.96
CA ASN A 157 -7.05 5.85 4.40
C ASN A 157 -7.84 4.61 4.84
N ASN A 158 -7.46 4.05 5.98
CA ASN A 158 -8.24 2.98 6.60
C ASN A 158 -9.61 3.50 7.02
N VAL A 159 -10.59 2.59 7.03
CA VAL A 159 -11.92 2.86 7.57
C VAL A 159 -11.88 2.62 9.06
N VAL A 160 -12.31 3.63 9.81
CA VAL A 160 -12.50 3.54 11.25
C VAL A 160 -13.96 3.82 11.53
N GLU A 161 -14.58 3.00 12.37
CA GLU A 161 -15.97 3.13 12.73
C GLU A 161 -16.15 3.04 14.24
N ASP A 162 -17.15 3.75 14.74
CA ASP A 162 -17.55 3.67 16.14
C ASP A 162 -18.46 2.44 16.34
N ILE A 163 -17.79 1.30 16.44
CA ILE A 163 -18.41 -0.02 16.63
C ILE A 163 -17.79 -0.71 17.83
N ASP A 164 -18.56 -1.59 18.46
CA ASP A 164 -18.08 -2.43 19.55
C ASP A 164 -17.00 -3.42 19.07
N SER A 165 -16.05 -3.68 19.93
CA SER A 165 -14.99 -4.65 19.69
C SER A 165 -14.86 -5.61 20.87
N PRO A 166 -15.11 -6.92 20.66
CA PRO A 166 -14.87 -7.92 21.71
C PRO A 166 -13.42 -7.97 22.19
N LEU A 167 -12.49 -7.51 21.33
CA LEU A 167 -11.08 -7.42 21.72
C LEU A 167 -10.84 -6.21 22.63
N ALA A 168 -11.46 -5.06 22.33
CA ALA A 168 -11.35 -3.88 23.16
C ALA A 168 -11.86 -4.15 24.59
N SER A 169 -12.96 -4.93 24.72
CA SER A 169 -13.50 -5.33 26.03
C SER A 169 -12.59 -6.28 26.82
N LYS A 170 -11.69 -7.01 26.14
CA LYS A 170 -10.73 -7.93 26.79
C LYS A 170 -9.45 -7.23 27.25
N ILE A 171 -9.20 -6.01 26.79
CA ILE A 171 -8.04 -5.23 27.24
C ILE A 171 -8.40 -4.54 28.54
N ASP A 172 -7.86 -5.06 29.65
CA ASP A 172 -7.96 -4.43 30.97
C ASP A 172 -6.94 -3.28 31.04
N GLU A 173 -7.43 -2.05 30.94
CA GLU A 173 -6.60 -0.85 30.99
C GLU A 173 -5.94 -0.67 32.36
N ASN A 174 -6.54 -1.20 33.42
CA ASN A 174 -5.98 -1.10 34.79
C ASN A 174 -4.76 -2.00 35.00
N LYS A 175 -4.55 -2.97 34.10
CA LYS A 175 -3.38 -3.86 34.15
C LYS A 175 -2.11 -3.18 33.71
N TYR A 176 -2.21 -2.13 32.90
CA TYR A 176 -1.08 -1.47 32.27
C TYR A 176 -1.03 0.01 32.62
N ASP A 177 0.18 0.51 32.93
CA ASP A 177 0.38 1.95 33.07
C ASP A 177 0.22 2.66 31.72
N PHE A 178 0.63 2.00 30.61
CA PHE A 178 0.57 2.56 29.27
C PHE A 178 0.25 1.53 28.20
N ILE A 179 -0.58 1.92 27.23
CA ILE A 179 -0.88 1.13 26.03
C ILE A 179 -0.31 1.85 24.81
N VAL A 180 0.68 1.23 24.17
CA VAL A 180 1.34 1.72 22.97
C VAL A 180 0.80 1.00 21.76
N GLY A 181 0.16 1.72 20.83
CA GLY A 181 -0.46 1.15 19.63
C GLY A 181 0.45 1.18 18.42
N LEU A 182 0.34 0.19 17.55
CA LEU A 182 0.94 0.16 16.23
C LEU A 182 -0.13 -0.21 15.20
N ILE A 183 -0.43 0.71 14.24
CA ILE A 183 -1.29 0.39 13.10
C ILE A 183 -0.42 0.15 11.88
N SER A 184 -0.14 -1.11 11.56
CA SER A 184 0.70 -1.45 10.40
C SER A 184 0.60 -2.93 10.02
N ARG A 185 1.00 -3.23 8.77
CA ARG A 185 1.53 -4.56 8.47
C ARG A 185 2.89 -4.70 9.15
N LEU A 186 3.13 -5.84 9.76
CA LEU A 186 4.37 -6.07 10.52
C LEU A 186 5.62 -6.28 9.64
N ASP A 187 5.44 -6.52 8.33
CA ASP A 187 6.52 -6.59 7.34
C ASP A 187 7.03 -5.23 6.84
N LYS A 188 6.49 -4.13 7.36
CA LYS A 188 6.97 -2.79 7.03
C LYS A 188 8.36 -2.53 7.64
N PRO A 189 9.30 -1.95 6.87
CA PRO A 189 10.69 -1.78 7.32
C PRO A 189 10.86 -1.03 8.65
N PHE A 190 9.98 -0.07 8.95
CA PHE A 190 10.08 0.72 10.17
C PHE A 190 9.66 -0.05 11.44
N VAL A 191 8.92 -1.15 11.32
CA VAL A 191 8.32 -1.84 12.49
C VAL A 191 9.39 -2.42 13.41
N GLN A 192 10.36 -3.15 12.86
CA GLN A 192 11.42 -3.78 13.66
C GLN A 192 12.30 -2.77 14.41
N PRO A 193 12.85 -1.69 13.77
CA PRO A 193 13.57 -0.66 14.49
C PRO A 193 12.75 0.03 15.57
N THR A 194 11.48 0.38 15.24
CA THR A 194 10.56 1.02 16.19
C THR A 194 10.30 0.15 17.41
N MET A 195 10.12 -1.16 17.21
CA MET A 195 9.95 -2.12 18.32
C MET A 195 11.20 -2.17 19.20
N THR A 196 12.39 -2.20 18.60
CA THR A 196 13.65 -2.21 19.34
C THR A 196 13.81 -0.96 20.20
N ASP A 197 13.53 0.21 19.63
CA ASP A 197 13.62 1.48 20.36
C ASP A 197 12.55 1.57 21.47
N PHE A 198 11.34 1.07 21.21
CA PHE A 198 10.29 0.99 22.23
C PHE A 198 10.68 0.06 23.39
N CYS A 199 11.22 -1.13 23.11
CA CYS A 199 11.69 -2.04 24.14
C CYS A 199 12.82 -1.42 24.99
N ALA A 200 13.72 -0.68 24.36
CA ALA A 200 14.77 0.04 25.09
C ALA A 200 14.20 1.15 25.99
N PHE A 201 13.17 1.85 25.55
CA PHE A 201 12.42 2.82 26.35
C PHE A 201 11.75 2.15 27.56
N ALA A 202 11.00 1.05 27.31
CA ALA A 202 10.30 0.34 28.37
C ALA A 202 11.27 -0.27 29.42
N ALA A 203 12.44 -0.74 29.00
CA ALA A 203 13.46 -1.24 29.91
C ALA A 203 14.01 -0.15 30.85
N LYS A 204 14.08 1.10 30.42
CA LYS A 204 14.48 2.25 31.28
C LYS A 204 13.39 2.64 32.28
N HIS A 205 12.15 2.20 32.05
CA HIS A 205 10.99 2.42 32.91
C HIS A 205 10.45 1.09 33.41
N SER A 206 11.34 0.28 34.00
CA SER A 206 11.03 -1.11 34.45
C SER A 206 9.97 -1.16 35.56
N GLU A 207 9.74 -0.05 36.27
CA GLU A 207 8.68 0.12 37.25
C GLU A 207 7.27 0.31 36.64
N LYS A 208 7.21 0.50 35.32
CA LYS A 208 5.98 0.67 34.56
C LYS A 208 5.64 -0.57 33.75
N SER A 209 4.34 -0.85 33.63
CA SER A 209 3.80 -1.92 32.80
C SER A 209 3.26 -1.40 31.47
N PHE A 210 3.60 -2.07 30.37
CA PHE A 210 3.25 -1.68 29.02
C PHE A 210 2.47 -2.77 28.30
N LEU A 211 1.44 -2.38 27.55
CA LEU A 211 0.84 -3.20 26.49
C LEU A 211 1.26 -2.66 25.14
N PHE A 212 1.87 -3.50 24.30
CA PHE A 212 2.09 -3.19 22.89
C PHE A 212 0.96 -3.78 22.04
N LEU A 213 0.04 -2.91 21.60
CA LEU A 213 -1.15 -3.30 20.83
C LEU A 213 -0.93 -3.11 19.35
N VAL A 214 -0.81 -4.21 18.60
CA VAL A 214 -0.66 -4.19 17.14
C VAL A 214 -2.02 -4.35 16.47
N ILE A 215 -2.47 -3.34 15.72
CA ILE A 215 -3.62 -3.44 14.83
C ILE A 215 -3.10 -3.73 13.41
N GLY A 216 -3.13 -4.99 13.05
CA GLY A 216 -2.55 -5.52 11.82
C GLY A 216 -1.89 -6.87 12.02
N ASP A 217 -1.21 -7.36 10.99
CA ASP A 217 -0.50 -8.63 11.02
C ASP A 217 0.64 -8.65 9.99
N ALA A 218 1.45 -9.71 10.01
CA ALA A 218 2.40 -10.02 8.96
C ALA A 218 1.73 -10.86 7.85
N PRO A 219 2.24 -10.81 6.62
CA PRO A 219 1.85 -11.77 5.61
C PRO A 219 2.09 -13.20 6.10
N THR A 220 1.16 -14.10 5.78
CA THR A 220 1.24 -15.51 6.18
C THR A 220 2.60 -16.14 5.86
N ASN A 221 3.12 -16.94 6.81
CA ASN A 221 4.38 -17.70 6.69
C ASN A 221 5.70 -16.89 6.73
N THR A 222 5.70 -15.62 7.14
CA THR A 222 6.95 -14.84 7.27
C THR A 222 7.70 -15.12 8.58
N GLY A 223 6.99 -15.52 9.63
CA GLY A 223 7.56 -15.68 11.00
C GLY A 223 7.73 -14.37 11.76
N ILE A 224 7.55 -13.23 11.11
CA ILE A 224 7.81 -11.89 11.69
C ILE A 224 7.03 -11.66 12.99
N THR A 225 5.76 -12.06 13.04
CA THR A 225 4.94 -11.91 14.24
C THR A 225 5.53 -12.69 15.43
N GLN A 226 6.07 -13.89 15.18
CA GLN A 226 6.72 -14.68 16.23
C GLN A 226 8.06 -14.08 16.64
N ASP A 227 8.84 -13.55 15.70
CA ASP A 227 10.12 -12.89 15.98
C ASP A 227 9.92 -11.67 16.90
N LEU A 228 8.89 -10.85 16.61
CA LEU A 228 8.53 -9.71 17.45
C LEU A 228 8.05 -10.15 18.85
N ARG A 229 7.27 -11.26 18.95
CA ARG A 229 6.87 -11.82 20.25
C ARG A 229 8.07 -12.28 21.05
N ASN A 230 9.01 -12.99 20.42
CA ASN A 230 10.22 -13.47 21.07
C ASN A 230 11.10 -12.29 21.57
N GLN A 231 11.14 -11.19 20.83
CA GLN A 231 11.84 -9.98 21.26
C GLN A 231 11.18 -9.37 22.52
N ILE A 232 9.86 -9.22 22.53
CA ILE A 232 9.12 -8.65 23.66
C ILE A 232 9.22 -9.55 24.90
N GLN A 233 9.18 -10.87 24.76
CA GLN A 233 9.28 -11.83 25.86
C GLN A 233 10.59 -11.73 26.67
N GLN A 234 11.57 -10.97 26.17
CA GLN A 234 12.80 -10.69 26.94
C GLN A 234 12.62 -9.60 28.00
N TYR A 235 11.43 -8.97 28.06
CA TYR A 235 11.11 -7.86 28.96
C TYR A 235 9.88 -8.20 29.79
N ASP A 236 10.03 -8.29 31.12
CA ASP A 236 8.97 -8.70 32.04
C ASP A 236 7.84 -7.66 32.17
N ASN A 237 8.11 -6.42 31.78
CA ASN A 237 7.17 -5.31 31.89
C ASN A 237 6.44 -4.97 30.57
N ILE A 238 6.52 -5.82 29.53
CA ILE A 238 5.87 -5.60 28.25
C ILE A 238 5.03 -6.81 27.86
N ASP A 239 3.71 -6.61 27.70
CA ASP A 239 2.83 -7.58 27.05
C ASP A 239 2.58 -7.17 25.58
N MET A 240 2.25 -8.13 24.71
CA MET A 240 1.92 -7.87 23.29
C MET A 240 0.62 -8.55 22.87
N ILE A 241 -0.26 -7.76 22.28
CA ILE A 241 -1.46 -8.26 21.58
C ILE A 241 -1.36 -7.91 20.10
N VAL A 242 -1.59 -8.89 19.23
CA VAL A 242 -1.71 -8.72 17.77
C VAL A 242 -3.13 -9.06 17.38
N THR A 243 -3.84 -8.08 16.81
CA THR A 243 -5.27 -8.24 16.49
C THR A 243 -5.53 -9.03 15.21
N GLY A 244 -4.50 -9.18 14.34
CA GLY A 244 -4.73 -9.52 12.96
C GLY A 244 -5.28 -8.33 12.15
N TYR A 245 -5.68 -8.60 10.90
CA TYR A 245 -6.28 -7.58 10.06
C TYR A 245 -7.71 -7.29 10.51
N LEU A 246 -7.99 -6.04 10.82
CA LEU A 246 -9.33 -5.55 11.17
C LEU A 246 -9.87 -4.65 10.06
N TYR A 247 -11.15 -4.86 9.74
CA TYR A 247 -11.88 -4.01 8.82
C TYR A 247 -13.40 -4.05 9.12
N PRO A 248 -14.02 -2.90 9.38
CA PRO A 248 -13.39 -1.62 9.75
C PRO A 248 -12.58 -1.72 11.03
N ILE A 249 -11.73 -0.72 11.32
CA ILE A 249 -11.00 -0.67 12.59
C ILE A 249 -11.92 -0.04 13.64
N PRO A 250 -12.20 -0.71 14.75
CA PRO A 250 -13.04 -0.16 15.82
C PRO A 250 -12.37 1.06 16.48
N LEU A 251 -13.09 2.19 16.54
CA LEU A 251 -12.60 3.40 17.20
C LEU A 251 -12.29 3.17 18.67
N CYS A 252 -13.15 2.41 19.37
CA CYS A 252 -12.97 2.07 20.77
C CYS A 252 -11.62 1.35 21.02
N LEU A 253 -11.16 0.52 20.08
CA LEU A 253 -9.87 -0.18 20.19
C LEU A 253 -8.68 0.80 20.01
N ILE A 254 -8.79 1.74 19.06
CA ILE A 254 -7.77 2.76 18.86
C ILE A 254 -7.65 3.63 20.12
N ARG A 255 -8.75 4.07 20.68
CA ARG A 255 -8.78 4.98 21.83
C ARG A 255 -8.30 4.33 23.16
N LYS A 256 -8.14 3.00 23.22
CA LYS A 256 -7.44 2.34 24.33
C LYS A 256 -5.98 2.78 24.44
N CYS A 257 -5.32 3.09 23.31
CA CYS A 257 -3.90 3.43 23.32
C CYS A 257 -3.64 4.86 23.83
N ASP A 258 -2.53 5.04 24.52
CA ASP A 258 -2.06 6.34 24.98
C ASP A 258 -1.20 7.05 23.93
N VAL A 259 -0.55 6.27 23.07
CA VAL A 259 0.23 6.74 21.92
C VAL A 259 0.15 5.74 20.77
N TYR A 260 0.18 6.23 19.54
CA TYR A 260 0.31 5.41 18.34
C TYR A 260 1.65 5.60 17.65
N LEU A 261 2.22 4.47 17.19
CA LEU A 261 3.41 4.42 16.33
C LEU A 261 2.93 4.02 14.93
N ALA A 262 3.13 4.89 13.94
CA ALA A 262 2.58 4.66 12.62
C ALA A 262 3.40 5.34 11.50
N SER A 263 3.16 4.96 10.26
CA SER A 263 3.76 5.60 9.09
C SER A 263 2.73 5.73 7.98
N SER A 264 2.82 6.78 7.16
CA SER A 264 1.94 7.01 6.02
C SER A 264 0.47 7.24 6.44
N GLY A 265 -0.49 6.61 5.74
CA GLY A 265 -1.92 6.76 6.01
C GLY A 265 -2.35 6.34 7.44
N SER A 266 -1.64 5.40 8.05
CA SER A 266 -1.93 4.97 9.42
C SER A 266 -1.65 6.05 10.47
N SER A 267 -0.71 6.98 10.19
CA SER A 267 -0.46 8.13 11.09
C SER A 267 -1.68 9.05 11.20
N GLY A 268 -2.38 9.28 10.07
CA GLY A 268 -3.63 10.02 10.07
C GLY A 268 -4.75 9.29 10.83
N VAL A 269 -4.79 7.96 10.78
CA VAL A 269 -5.79 7.17 11.50
C VAL A 269 -5.70 7.40 13.00
N GLY A 270 -4.52 7.24 13.60
CA GLY A 270 -4.33 7.47 15.05
C GLY A 270 -4.64 8.92 15.44
N ALA A 271 -4.08 9.89 14.69
CA ALA A 271 -4.28 11.32 14.99
C ALA A 271 -5.75 11.74 14.90
N HIS A 272 -6.48 11.34 13.84
CA HIS A 272 -7.91 11.65 13.72
C HIS A 272 -8.78 10.90 14.73
N SER A 273 -8.29 9.80 15.30
CA SER A 273 -8.95 9.12 16.44
C SER A 273 -8.73 9.84 17.77
N GLY A 274 -8.02 10.97 17.76
CA GLY A 274 -7.72 11.78 18.93
C GLY A 274 -6.59 11.20 19.79
N VAL A 275 -5.80 10.24 19.28
CA VAL A 275 -4.67 9.66 20.03
C VAL A 275 -3.35 10.25 19.53
N PRO A 276 -2.48 10.73 20.44
CA PRO A 276 -1.14 11.18 20.06
C PRO A 276 -0.44 10.16 19.18
N THR A 277 0.01 10.56 17.99
CA THR A 277 0.53 9.61 16.99
C THR A 277 1.91 10.05 16.51
N ILE A 278 2.92 9.22 16.74
CA ILE A 278 4.28 9.42 16.26
C ILE A 278 4.39 8.85 14.84
N SER A 279 4.72 9.73 13.88
CA SER A 279 4.93 9.35 12.48
C SER A 279 6.38 8.97 12.22
N PHE A 280 6.61 7.96 11.35
CA PHE A 280 7.93 7.47 10.97
C PHE A 280 8.23 7.72 9.50
N ASP A 281 9.48 8.12 9.23
CA ASP A 281 9.98 8.42 7.88
C ASP A 281 10.18 7.13 7.06
N GLY A 282 9.72 7.17 5.82
CA GLY A 282 9.83 6.02 4.92
C GLY A 282 11.23 5.78 4.34
N ASN A 283 12.18 6.71 4.51
CA ASN A 283 13.54 6.59 4.02
C ASN A 283 14.51 6.08 5.08
N ASP A 284 14.59 6.79 6.21
CA ASP A 284 15.54 6.48 7.28
C ASP A 284 14.91 5.71 8.46
N LEU A 285 13.59 5.47 8.40
CA LEU A 285 12.82 4.70 9.37
C LEU A 285 12.77 5.32 10.78
N LYS A 286 13.18 6.58 10.91
CA LYS A 286 13.23 7.32 12.18
C LYS A 286 11.97 8.16 12.39
N PRO A 287 11.67 8.58 13.62
CA PRO A 287 10.53 9.44 13.88
C PRO A 287 10.59 10.76 13.09
N ILE A 288 9.43 11.23 12.65
CA ILE A 288 9.25 12.56 12.07
C ILE A 288 8.79 13.55 13.13
N GLY A 289 7.90 13.10 14.02
CA GLY A 289 7.27 13.91 15.07
C GLY A 289 5.87 13.41 15.40
N ILE A 290 5.15 14.19 16.22
CA ILE A 290 3.78 13.91 16.63
C ILE A 290 2.83 14.53 15.61
N MET A 291 2.05 13.69 14.94
CA MET A 291 1.16 14.07 13.83
C MET A 291 0.12 15.10 14.27
N GLY A 292 0.02 16.21 13.52
CA GLY A 292 -0.88 17.32 13.84
C GLY A 292 -0.43 18.23 14.98
N LYS A 293 0.68 17.91 15.67
CA LYS A 293 1.25 18.70 16.79
C LYS A 293 2.62 19.27 16.43
N THR A 294 3.62 18.41 16.24
CA THR A 294 4.98 18.83 15.90
C THR A 294 5.32 18.58 14.42
N THR A 295 4.47 17.84 13.72
CA THR A 295 4.62 17.59 12.27
C THR A 295 3.26 17.47 11.58
N LYS A 296 3.22 17.87 10.30
CA LYS A 296 2.12 17.57 9.35
C LYS A 296 2.47 16.43 8.38
N PHE A 297 3.67 15.90 8.49
CA PHE A 297 4.20 14.90 7.56
C PHE A 297 3.99 13.49 8.11
N ALA A 298 3.31 12.66 7.33
CA ALA A 298 2.95 11.29 7.72
C ALA A 298 3.96 10.23 7.25
N LEU A 299 4.84 10.54 6.27
CA LEU A 299 5.69 9.52 5.64
C LEU A 299 7.09 10.01 5.31
N PHE A 300 7.28 11.28 4.97
CA PHE A 300 8.60 11.84 4.69
C PHE A 300 8.77 13.14 5.44
N ARG A 301 9.90 13.25 6.10
CA ARG A 301 10.33 14.47 6.80
C ARG A 301 10.61 15.57 5.79
N GLU A 302 10.38 16.80 6.21
CA GLU A 302 10.83 17.95 5.44
C GLU A 302 12.36 17.97 5.35
N ALA A 303 12.88 18.38 4.19
CA ALA A 303 14.32 18.45 3.99
C ALA A 303 14.96 19.41 5.00
N GLY A 304 15.98 18.94 5.70
CA GLY A 304 16.68 19.73 6.73
C GLY A 304 16.00 19.79 8.11
N ALA A 305 14.80 19.20 8.26
CA ALA A 305 14.15 19.13 9.57
C ALA A 305 14.94 18.22 10.54
N PRO A 306 14.98 18.53 11.84
CA PRO A 306 15.65 17.72 12.84
C PRO A 306 15.04 16.33 12.93
N ILE A 307 15.84 15.35 13.31
CA ILE A 307 15.40 13.97 13.55
C ILE A 307 15.10 13.81 15.04
N PRO A 308 13.83 13.70 15.45
CA PRO A 308 13.49 13.46 16.84
C PRO A 308 13.97 12.07 17.29
N ILE A 309 14.24 11.95 18.58
CA ILE A 309 14.56 10.66 19.21
C ILE A 309 13.22 10.06 19.70
N LEU A 310 12.95 8.77 19.43
CA LEU A 310 11.70 8.12 19.82
C LEU A 310 11.49 8.15 21.34
N GLU A 311 12.55 7.92 22.11
CA GLU A 311 12.51 7.96 23.57
C GLU A 311 12.02 9.32 24.09
N ASP A 312 12.50 10.43 23.52
CA ASP A 312 12.08 11.77 23.94
C ASP A 312 10.60 12.03 23.66
N LEU A 313 10.13 11.58 22.49
CA LEU A 313 8.70 11.71 22.13
C LEU A 313 7.81 10.85 23.03
N LEU A 314 8.23 9.60 23.35
CA LEU A 314 7.50 8.74 24.28
C LEU A 314 7.50 9.32 25.70
N ASN A 315 8.63 9.86 26.17
CA ASN A 315 8.70 10.54 27.47
C ASN A 315 7.75 11.74 27.50
N ASP A 316 7.73 12.56 26.45
CA ASP A 316 6.86 13.72 26.40
C ASP A 316 5.37 13.37 26.40
N ILE A 317 4.98 12.26 25.75
CA ILE A 317 3.58 11.80 25.70
C ILE A 317 3.22 11.03 26.96
N LEU A 318 3.96 9.96 27.29
CA LEU A 318 3.56 8.98 28.32
C LEU A 318 3.90 9.46 29.73
N ILE A 319 5.09 9.99 29.94
CA ILE A 319 5.58 10.34 31.29
C ILE A 319 5.21 11.77 31.65
N LYS A 320 5.53 12.74 30.78
CA LYS A 320 5.30 14.16 31.04
C LYS A 320 3.88 14.61 30.69
N LYS A 321 3.10 13.78 29.98
CA LYS A 321 1.71 14.04 29.54
C LYS A 321 1.54 15.39 28.84
N LYS A 322 2.52 15.77 28.03
CA LYS A 322 2.46 17.04 27.25
C LYS A 322 1.41 17.01 26.14
N TYR A 323 1.04 15.81 25.69
CA TYR A 323 0.08 15.59 24.61
C TYR A 323 -0.96 14.60 25.08
N GLU A 324 -2.16 15.08 25.32
CA GLU A 324 -3.29 14.28 25.77
C GLU A 324 -4.16 13.80 24.61
N LYS A 325 -5.01 12.81 24.87
CA LYS A 325 -6.05 12.36 23.93
C LYS A 325 -7.05 13.50 23.70
N GLU A 326 -7.45 13.66 22.45
CA GLU A 326 -8.44 14.67 22.03
C GLU A 326 -9.74 13.99 21.58
N GLU A 327 -10.76 14.79 21.31
CA GLU A 327 -11.97 14.28 20.67
C GLU A 327 -11.66 13.82 19.23
N PRO A 328 -12.24 12.69 18.79
CA PRO A 328 -12.02 12.23 17.44
C PRO A 328 -12.46 13.25 16.39
N SER A 329 -11.61 13.56 15.45
CA SER A 329 -11.90 14.46 14.33
C SER A 329 -12.18 13.71 13.02
N TYR A 330 -12.90 12.60 13.10
CA TYR A 330 -13.31 11.88 11.89
C TYR A 330 -14.30 12.72 11.11
N SER A 331 -13.85 13.26 10.00
CA SER A 331 -14.77 13.65 8.96
C SER A 331 -14.99 12.43 8.07
N SER A 332 -16.23 12.02 7.91
CA SER A 332 -16.68 11.05 6.92
C SER A 332 -16.56 11.60 5.48
N LEU A 333 -15.50 12.36 5.20
CA LEU A 333 -15.25 12.90 3.87
C LEU A 333 -15.07 11.72 2.93
N LYS A 334 -16.11 11.50 2.12
CA LYS A 334 -16.03 10.52 1.02
C LYS A 334 -14.81 10.84 0.17
N PRO A 335 -13.98 9.84 -0.14
CA PRO A 335 -12.80 10.06 -0.98
C PRO A 335 -13.23 10.59 -2.35
N ASP A 336 -12.80 11.79 -2.70
CA ASP A 336 -13.05 12.37 -4.02
C ASP A 336 -11.98 11.89 -5.02
N PHE A 337 -12.41 11.19 -6.07
CA PHE A 337 -11.59 10.73 -7.18
C PHE A 337 -11.81 11.52 -8.48
N LYS A 338 -12.61 12.58 -8.45
CA LYS A 338 -12.77 13.46 -9.62
C LYS A 338 -11.44 13.84 -10.27
N PRO A 339 -10.35 14.20 -9.52
CA PRO A 339 -9.07 14.50 -10.13
C PRO A 339 -8.46 13.38 -10.98
N HIS A 340 -8.77 12.09 -10.70
CA HIS A 340 -8.32 10.97 -11.53
C HIS A 340 -9.03 10.95 -12.88
N PHE A 341 -10.34 11.21 -12.88
CA PHE A 341 -11.13 11.27 -14.11
C PHE A 341 -10.78 12.51 -14.94
N ASP A 342 -10.61 13.66 -14.29
CA ASP A 342 -10.19 14.90 -14.96
C ASP A 342 -8.81 14.73 -15.59
N PHE A 343 -7.85 14.07 -14.89
CA PHE A 343 -6.52 13.80 -15.41
C PHE A 343 -6.58 12.99 -16.70
N ILE A 344 -7.33 11.88 -16.73
CA ILE A 344 -7.42 11.03 -17.92
C ILE A 344 -8.25 11.69 -19.04
N ARG A 345 -9.21 12.55 -18.70
CA ARG A 345 -9.99 13.31 -19.70
C ARG A 345 -9.18 14.39 -20.38
N THR A 346 -8.19 14.96 -19.68
CA THR A 346 -7.26 15.97 -20.25
C THR A 346 -6.14 15.34 -21.05
N SER A 347 -5.98 14.01 -21.05
CA SER A 347 -5.02 13.33 -21.92
C SER A 347 -5.41 13.56 -23.38
N GLU A 348 -4.40 13.63 -24.27
CA GLU A 348 -4.64 13.80 -25.71
C GLU A 348 -5.55 12.68 -26.25
N ILE A 349 -6.70 13.06 -26.81
CA ILE A 349 -7.79 12.14 -27.23
C ILE A 349 -7.47 11.44 -28.56
N LYS A 350 -6.25 11.26 -28.92
CA LYS A 350 -5.97 10.39 -30.07
C LYS A 350 -6.06 8.94 -29.58
N LYS A 351 -6.94 8.13 -30.21
CA LYS A 351 -7.01 6.67 -30.01
C LYS A 351 -5.75 6.00 -30.58
N VAL A 352 -4.58 6.47 -30.12
CA VAL A 352 -3.27 5.95 -30.49
C VAL A 352 -2.74 5.21 -29.28
N TYR A 353 -2.39 3.97 -29.47
CA TYR A 353 -1.90 3.08 -28.41
C TYR A 353 -0.47 2.66 -28.70
N PHE A 354 0.28 2.40 -27.63
CA PHE A 354 1.61 1.81 -27.78
C PHE A 354 1.50 0.34 -28.19
N ASP A 355 2.27 -0.07 -29.16
CA ASP A 355 2.35 -1.48 -29.51
C ASP A 355 3.19 -2.23 -28.46
N VAL A 356 2.53 -2.69 -27.41
CA VAL A 356 3.19 -3.49 -26.35
C VAL A 356 3.73 -4.83 -26.83
N ASN A 357 3.37 -5.29 -28.04
CA ASN A 357 3.94 -6.51 -28.64
C ASN A 357 5.33 -6.25 -29.22
N SER A 358 5.70 -4.99 -29.44
CA SER A 358 7.07 -4.60 -29.83
C SER A 358 8.09 -4.68 -28.68
N ILE A 359 7.62 -4.84 -27.44
CA ILE A 359 8.50 -4.99 -26.27
C ILE A 359 9.11 -6.39 -26.29
N ASN A 360 10.43 -6.46 -26.30
CA ASN A 360 11.19 -7.70 -26.33
C ASN A 360 11.75 -8.06 -24.95
N ARG A 361 12.05 -9.33 -24.75
CA ARG A 361 12.82 -9.85 -23.59
C ARG A 361 14.29 -9.56 -23.83
N GLU A 362 14.89 -8.73 -23.02
CA GLU A 362 16.26 -8.26 -23.19
C GLU A 362 17.27 -9.08 -22.38
N THR A 363 16.86 -9.53 -21.18
CA THR A 363 17.76 -10.27 -20.27
C THR A 363 17.53 -11.78 -20.34
N ASN A 364 18.56 -12.55 -19.93
CA ASN A 364 18.41 -14.00 -19.80
C ASN A 364 17.39 -14.37 -18.72
N ASP A 365 17.29 -13.60 -17.63
CA ASP A 365 16.30 -13.80 -16.59
C ASP A 365 14.88 -13.67 -17.13
N GLU A 366 14.60 -12.65 -17.96
CA GLU A 366 13.30 -12.49 -18.63
C GLU A 366 12.97 -13.68 -19.53
N LYS A 367 13.96 -14.21 -20.28
CA LYS A 367 13.79 -15.39 -21.14
C LYS A 367 13.48 -16.64 -20.31
N VAL A 368 14.22 -16.85 -19.21
CA VAL A 368 14.00 -17.98 -18.30
C VAL A 368 12.63 -17.89 -17.65
N VAL A 369 12.25 -16.74 -17.10
CA VAL A 369 10.92 -16.54 -16.50
C VAL A 369 9.83 -16.83 -17.53
N SER A 370 9.96 -16.32 -18.76
CA SER A 370 8.98 -16.59 -19.82
C SER A 370 8.86 -18.07 -20.17
N ALA A 371 9.98 -18.80 -20.23
CA ALA A 371 9.98 -20.25 -20.48
C ALA A 371 9.29 -21.00 -19.33
N VAL A 372 9.58 -20.62 -18.09
CA VAL A 372 8.94 -21.24 -16.92
C VAL A 372 7.43 -20.94 -16.91
N LEU A 373 7.01 -19.71 -17.19
CA LEU A 373 5.60 -19.35 -17.30
C LEU A 373 4.88 -20.17 -18.38
N ALA A 374 5.55 -20.43 -19.50
CA ALA A 374 5.00 -21.27 -20.57
C ALA A 374 4.84 -22.73 -20.15
N LEU A 375 5.74 -23.26 -19.31
CA LEU A 375 5.73 -24.66 -18.87
C LEU A 375 4.74 -24.93 -17.72
N ILE A 376 4.73 -24.10 -16.68
CA ILE A 376 3.96 -24.38 -15.47
C ILE A 376 2.78 -23.44 -15.25
N GLY A 377 2.66 -22.38 -16.04
CA GLY A 377 1.63 -21.35 -15.92
C GLY A 377 1.92 -20.29 -14.86
N ALA A 378 1.23 -19.15 -14.97
CA ALA A 378 1.46 -17.99 -14.10
C ALA A 378 1.07 -18.25 -12.64
N GLU A 379 -0.01 -18.98 -12.39
CA GLU A 379 -0.47 -19.32 -11.04
C GLU A 379 0.57 -20.15 -10.27
N ARG A 380 1.02 -21.26 -10.85
CA ARG A 380 1.99 -22.14 -10.20
C ARG A 380 3.32 -21.44 -9.98
N TYR A 381 3.77 -20.66 -10.96
CA TYR A 381 4.99 -19.87 -10.83
C TYR A 381 4.86 -18.80 -9.73
N GLY A 382 3.73 -18.10 -9.65
CA GLY A 382 3.44 -17.11 -8.61
C GLY A 382 3.52 -17.74 -7.22
N ARG A 383 2.81 -18.85 -6.98
CA ARG A 383 2.85 -19.61 -5.70
C ARG A 383 4.25 -20.11 -5.34
N TRP A 384 5.02 -20.59 -6.30
CA TRP A 384 6.41 -21.01 -6.08
C TRP A 384 7.32 -19.84 -5.70
N ARG A 385 7.14 -18.66 -6.33
CA ARG A 385 7.89 -17.45 -6.02
C ARG A 385 7.60 -16.94 -4.62
N GLU A 386 6.35 -16.94 -4.18
CA GLU A 386 5.94 -16.61 -2.81
C GLU A 386 6.57 -17.55 -1.79
N TYR A 387 6.56 -18.86 -2.05
CA TYR A 387 7.22 -19.83 -1.19
C TYR A 387 8.73 -19.62 -1.08
N LYS A 388 9.43 -19.33 -2.18
CA LYS A 388 10.87 -19.02 -2.16
C LYS A 388 11.17 -17.73 -1.41
N PHE A 389 10.36 -16.70 -1.61
CA PHE A 389 10.51 -15.43 -0.94
C PHE A 389 10.32 -15.58 0.58
N SER A 390 9.33 -16.32 1.03
CA SER A 390 9.13 -16.62 2.45
C SER A 390 10.32 -17.38 3.07
N LYS A 391 10.91 -18.32 2.35
CA LYS A 391 12.14 -19.02 2.79
C LYS A 391 13.37 -18.11 2.83
N TRP A 392 13.49 -17.18 1.89
CA TRP A 392 14.61 -16.23 1.87
C TRP A 392 14.54 -15.26 3.05
N ILE A 393 13.35 -14.71 3.36
CA ILE A 393 13.15 -13.86 4.54
C ILE A 393 13.54 -14.63 5.81
N LYS A 394 13.11 -15.89 5.96
CA LYS A 394 13.48 -16.73 7.13
C LYS A 394 15.00 -16.93 7.27
N ARG A 395 15.73 -17.05 6.16
CA ARG A 395 17.18 -17.20 6.19
C ARG A 395 17.92 -15.89 6.50
N SER A 396 17.40 -14.76 6.02
CA SER A 396 17.98 -13.43 6.27
C SER A 396 17.70 -12.92 7.68
N ALA A 397 16.73 -13.51 8.39
CA ALA A 397 16.43 -13.17 9.78
C ALA A 397 17.26 -14.02 10.79
N ILE A 398 17.96 -15.06 10.33
CA ILE A 398 18.77 -15.97 11.17
C ILE A 398 20.28 -15.66 11.04
N GLY A 399 20.69 -14.82 10.10
CA GLY A 399 22.07 -14.33 9.91
C GLY A 399 22.22 -12.87 10.26
#